data_5a379dd3d3de0a8fc67a51e703c2b3d7
#
_entry.id   5a379dd3d3de0a8fc67a51e703c2b3d7
#
_cell.length_a   1.000
_cell.length_b   1.000
_cell.length_c   1.000
_cell.angle_alpha   90.00
_cell.angle_beta   90.00
_cell.angle_gamma   90.00
#
_symmetry.space_group_name_H-M   'P 1'
#
loop_
_entity.id
_entity.type
_entity.pdbx_description
1 polymer ?
#
loop_
_entity_poly.entity_id
_entity_poly.type
_entity_poly.pdbx_seq_one_letter_code
_entity_poly.pdbx_strand_id
1 'polypeptide(L)'
;MKTRITELFGIKHPIIQGGMHFVGLAEMAAAVSNAGGLGIITGLTQPTPELLAKEIAKCNDMTDKPFGVNLTFLPGFANPPYPEYIQAIIDGGVRIVETAGRSPEAYMPAMKAAGIKVIHKCTSVRHSLKAERIGCDAVSVDGFECGGHPGEDDIPNMILLPRAAEELKIPFVASGGIGTASQLVAALALGADGINMGTRFIATKEAPVHINVKNALIAASELDTRLVMRSLRNTERVLNNPAVEKIVAIERAKGDAVTIEDIREYVGGVYPRVMQDGD
;
A
#
# COMPACT_ATOMS: atom_id res chain seq x y z
N MET A 1 -1.74 9.72 -20.69
CA MET A 1 -1.01 10.90 -20.15
C MET A 1 0.42 10.46 -19.91
N LYS A 2 1.41 11.23 -20.37
CA LYS A 2 2.82 10.89 -20.21
C LYS A 2 3.39 11.57 -18.97
N THR A 3 3.91 10.81 -18.02
CA THR A 3 4.57 11.27 -16.78
C THR A 3 5.82 10.44 -16.54
N ARG A 4 6.69 10.87 -15.62
CA ARG A 4 7.88 10.09 -15.24
C ARG A 4 7.52 8.68 -14.73
N ILE A 5 6.39 8.53 -14.02
CA ILE A 5 5.90 7.22 -13.54
C ILE A 5 5.42 6.33 -14.69
N THR A 6 4.68 6.88 -15.67
CA THR A 6 4.24 6.07 -16.82
C THR A 6 5.42 5.60 -17.67
N GLU A 7 6.45 6.42 -17.82
CA GLU A 7 7.67 6.04 -18.53
C GLU A 7 8.51 5.02 -17.75
N LEU A 8 8.63 5.21 -16.42
CA LEU A 8 9.40 4.32 -15.57
C LEU A 8 8.84 2.90 -15.56
N PHE A 9 7.52 2.76 -15.43
CA PHE A 9 6.87 1.46 -15.27
C PHE A 9 6.27 0.89 -16.57
N GLY A 10 6.30 1.63 -17.67
CA GLY A 10 5.72 1.19 -18.94
C GLY A 10 4.19 1.10 -18.93
N ILE A 11 3.51 1.92 -18.14
CA ILE A 11 2.05 1.94 -18.00
C ILE A 11 1.41 3.10 -18.76
N LYS A 12 0.13 2.95 -19.11
CA LYS A 12 -0.61 3.94 -19.89
C LYS A 12 -1.12 5.12 -19.05
N HIS A 13 -1.56 4.83 -17.82
CA HIS A 13 -2.14 5.79 -16.91
C HIS A 13 -1.29 5.89 -15.63
N PRO A 14 -1.04 7.10 -15.09
CA PRO A 14 -0.20 7.26 -13.91
C PRO A 14 -0.98 6.91 -12.63
N ILE A 15 -1.53 5.70 -12.60
CA ILE A 15 -2.39 5.17 -11.53
C ILE A 15 -1.85 3.82 -11.08
N ILE A 16 -1.57 3.72 -9.79
CA ILE A 16 -1.12 2.50 -9.14
C ILE A 16 -2.23 2.02 -8.19
N GLN A 17 -2.57 0.73 -8.25
CA GLN A 17 -3.29 0.05 -7.18
C GLN A 17 -2.24 -0.44 -6.19
N GLY A 18 -2.12 0.18 -5.04
CA GLY A 18 -1.14 -0.17 -4.02
C GLY A 18 -1.36 -1.54 -3.40
N GLY A 19 -0.30 -2.10 -2.83
CA GLY A 19 -0.38 -3.35 -2.09
C GLY A 19 -1.39 -3.23 -0.94
N MET A 20 -2.33 -4.18 -0.88
CA MET A 20 -3.36 -4.27 0.14
C MET A 20 -3.55 -5.73 0.53
N HIS A 21 -3.39 -6.02 1.82
CA HIS A 21 -3.49 -7.37 2.35
C HIS A 21 -4.88 -7.97 2.06
N PHE A 22 -4.94 -9.20 1.56
CA PHE A 22 -6.13 -9.91 1.09
C PHE A 22 -6.91 -9.27 -0.08
N VAL A 23 -6.46 -8.15 -0.63
CA VAL A 23 -7.09 -7.47 -1.77
C VAL A 23 -6.24 -7.57 -3.03
N GLY A 24 -4.95 -7.28 -2.91
CA GLY A 24 -4.00 -7.33 -4.01
C GLY A 24 -3.64 -8.77 -4.38
N LEU A 25 -4.55 -9.48 -5.04
CA LEU A 25 -4.34 -10.80 -5.62
C LEU A 25 -4.20 -10.68 -7.15
N ALA A 26 -3.91 -11.79 -7.81
CA ALA A 26 -3.67 -11.84 -9.26
C ALA A 26 -4.82 -11.23 -10.07
N GLU A 27 -6.08 -11.48 -9.67
CA GLU A 27 -7.27 -10.95 -10.35
C GLU A 27 -7.30 -9.42 -10.35
N MET A 28 -7.06 -8.82 -9.17
CA MET A 28 -7.04 -7.38 -9.03
C MET A 28 -5.85 -6.77 -9.78
N ALA A 29 -4.66 -7.32 -9.59
CA ALA A 29 -3.45 -6.83 -10.23
C ALA A 29 -3.57 -6.88 -11.75
N ALA A 30 -4.01 -8.01 -12.31
CA ALA A 30 -4.22 -8.18 -13.74
C ALA A 30 -5.29 -7.23 -14.29
N ALA A 31 -6.43 -7.06 -13.59
CA ALA A 31 -7.50 -6.16 -14.04
C ALA A 31 -7.01 -4.71 -14.14
N VAL A 32 -6.28 -4.22 -13.14
CA VAL A 32 -5.70 -2.86 -13.14
C VAL A 32 -4.65 -2.71 -14.25
N SER A 33 -3.77 -3.70 -14.42
CA SER A 33 -2.74 -3.68 -15.45
C SER A 33 -3.34 -3.71 -16.86
N ASN A 34 -4.35 -4.55 -17.11
CA ASN A 34 -5.08 -4.61 -18.37
C ASN A 34 -5.83 -3.30 -18.68
N ALA A 35 -6.28 -2.57 -17.65
CA ALA A 35 -6.86 -1.23 -17.80
C ALA A 35 -5.81 -0.15 -18.07
N GLY A 36 -4.51 -0.47 -17.98
CA GLY A 36 -3.40 0.45 -18.28
C GLY A 36 -2.81 1.17 -17.06
N GLY A 37 -3.21 0.82 -15.85
CA GLY A 37 -2.55 1.21 -14.60
C GLY A 37 -1.44 0.24 -14.22
N LEU A 38 -0.94 0.34 -12.98
CA LEU A 38 -0.04 -0.63 -12.38
C LEU A 38 -0.79 -1.39 -11.27
N GLY A 39 -1.10 -2.65 -11.52
CA GLY A 39 -1.64 -3.55 -10.50
C GLY A 39 -0.52 -4.14 -9.64
N ILE A 40 -0.79 -4.32 -8.35
CA ILE A 40 0.20 -4.84 -7.39
C ILE A 40 -0.36 -6.06 -6.65
N ILE A 41 0.34 -7.19 -6.76
CA ILE A 41 0.09 -8.36 -5.90
C ILE A 41 0.69 -8.08 -4.52
N THR A 42 -0.06 -8.35 -3.45
CA THR A 42 0.45 -8.23 -2.09
C THR A 42 1.13 -9.53 -1.68
N GLY A 43 2.47 -9.53 -1.69
CA GLY A 43 3.27 -10.74 -1.53
C GLY A 43 3.02 -11.46 -0.22
N LEU A 44 2.94 -10.75 0.90
CA LEU A 44 2.74 -11.36 2.23
C LEU A 44 1.28 -11.81 2.51
N THR A 45 0.35 -11.59 1.60
CA THR A 45 -0.94 -12.29 1.63
C THR A 45 -0.75 -13.78 1.34
N GLN A 46 0.29 -14.12 0.61
CA GLN A 46 0.69 -15.50 0.37
C GLN A 46 1.56 -15.99 1.54
N PRO A 47 1.14 -17.04 2.27
CA PRO A 47 1.83 -17.50 3.47
C PRO A 47 3.26 -18.00 3.24
N THR A 48 3.60 -18.39 2.01
CA THR A 48 4.93 -18.88 1.66
C THR A 48 5.41 -18.34 0.30
N PRO A 49 6.73 -18.31 0.05
CA PRO A 49 7.29 -17.91 -1.25
C PRO A 49 6.77 -18.75 -2.42
N GLU A 50 6.52 -20.05 -2.22
CA GLU A 50 5.99 -20.95 -3.25
C GLU A 50 4.54 -20.60 -3.62
N LEU A 51 3.74 -20.15 -2.65
CA LEU A 51 2.38 -19.66 -2.90
C LEU A 51 2.42 -18.32 -3.62
N LEU A 52 3.37 -17.45 -3.27
CA LEU A 52 3.59 -16.21 -4.03
C LEU A 52 4.00 -16.52 -5.48
N ALA A 53 4.88 -17.49 -5.71
CA ALA A 53 5.27 -17.90 -7.06
C ALA A 53 4.06 -18.37 -7.88
N LYS A 54 3.14 -19.14 -7.28
CA LYS A 54 1.88 -19.56 -7.92
C LYS A 54 0.96 -18.38 -8.23
N GLU A 55 0.85 -17.41 -7.32
CA GLU A 55 0.04 -16.21 -7.51
C GLU A 55 0.60 -15.32 -8.63
N ILE A 56 1.94 -15.20 -8.72
CA ILE A 56 2.61 -14.50 -9.82
C ILE A 56 2.36 -15.23 -11.15
N ALA A 57 2.49 -16.56 -11.20
CA ALA A 57 2.21 -17.35 -12.40
C ALA A 57 0.77 -17.15 -12.88
N LYS A 58 -0.20 -17.20 -11.95
CA LYS A 58 -1.61 -16.91 -12.23
C LYS A 58 -1.81 -15.52 -12.83
N CYS A 59 -1.13 -14.50 -12.30
CA CYS A 59 -1.21 -13.14 -12.83
C CYS A 59 -0.60 -13.05 -14.24
N ASN A 60 0.53 -13.75 -14.49
CA ASN A 60 1.14 -13.83 -15.82
C ASN A 60 0.20 -14.47 -16.85
N ASP A 61 -0.64 -15.43 -16.45
CA ASP A 61 -1.66 -16.04 -17.33
C ASP A 61 -2.83 -15.10 -17.62
N MET A 62 -3.06 -14.08 -16.78
CA MET A 62 -4.18 -13.15 -16.88
C MET A 62 -3.83 -11.82 -17.57
N THR A 63 -2.55 -11.48 -17.70
CA THR A 63 -2.11 -10.21 -18.31
C THR A 63 -0.72 -10.31 -18.92
N ASP A 64 -0.53 -9.66 -20.06
CA ASP A 64 0.77 -9.38 -20.70
C ASP A 64 1.32 -7.98 -20.34
N LYS A 65 0.61 -7.25 -19.47
CA LYS A 65 0.97 -5.89 -19.07
C LYS A 65 1.83 -5.88 -17.81
N PRO A 66 2.61 -4.80 -17.57
CA PRO A 66 3.39 -4.68 -16.34
C PRO A 66 2.49 -4.76 -15.10
N PHE A 67 2.90 -5.56 -14.13
CA PHE A 67 2.37 -5.56 -12.78
C PHE A 67 3.53 -5.66 -11.76
N GLY A 68 3.26 -5.38 -10.51
CA GLY A 68 4.26 -5.44 -9.46
C GLY A 68 3.87 -6.37 -8.31
N VAL A 69 4.81 -6.54 -7.39
CA VAL A 69 4.58 -7.25 -6.12
C VAL A 69 4.92 -6.32 -4.96
N ASN A 70 4.06 -6.29 -3.95
CA ASN A 70 4.32 -5.57 -2.70
C ASN A 70 5.01 -6.48 -1.68
N LEU A 71 6.05 -5.95 -1.03
CA LEU A 71 6.67 -6.52 0.16
C LEU A 71 6.69 -5.48 1.28
N THR A 72 5.99 -5.75 2.38
CA THR A 72 5.94 -4.87 3.54
C THR A 72 6.86 -5.39 4.63
N PHE A 73 7.88 -4.61 4.98
CA PHE A 73 8.87 -4.93 6.00
C PHE A 73 8.41 -4.40 7.37
N LEU A 74 7.46 -5.08 7.99
CA LEU A 74 7.00 -4.71 9.35
C LEU A 74 7.76 -5.48 10.43
N PRO A 75 7.99 -4.84 11.60
CA PRO A 75 8.41 -5.58 12.79
C PRO A 75 7.24 -6.46 13.23
N GLY A 76 7.38 -7.76 13.12
CA GLY A 76 6.35 -8.72 13.51
C GLY A 76 6.94 -9.82 14.40
N PHE A 77 6.06 -10.62 15.02
CA PHE A 77 6.44 -11.82 15.77
C PHE A 77 7.01 -12.92 14.85
N ALA A 78 6.59 -12.94 13.58
CA ALA A 78 7.18 -13.76 12.53
C ALA A 78 8.05 -12.90 11.64
N ASN A 79 9.25 -13.38 11.33
CA ASN A 79 10.14 -12.75 10.36
C ASN A 79 9.98 -13.50 9.04
N PRO A 80 9.19 -12.99 8.06
CA PRO A 80 9.03 -13.68 6.78
C PRO A 80 10.39 -13.90 6.12
N PRO A 81 10.59 -15.01 5.39
CA PRO A 81 11.81 -15.25 4.65
C PRO A 81 11.87 -14.34 3.41
N TYR A 82 12.15 -13.05 3.64
CA TYR A 82 12.14 -12.03 2.58
C TYR A 82 13.07 -12.36 1.39
N PRO A 83 14.31 -12.90 1.59
CA PRO A 83 15.15 -13.30 0.47
C PRO A 83 14.47 -14.31 -0.46
N GLU A 84 13.75 -15.29 0.08
CA GLU A 84 13.03 -16.30 -0.66
C GLU A 84 11.81 -15.72 -1.39
N TYR A 85 11.09 -14.78 -0.77
CA TYR A 85 10.03 -14.02 -1.45
C TYR A 85 10.58 -13.20 -2.62
N ILE A 86 11.73 -12.53 -2.43
CA ILE A 86 12.39 -11.77 -3.49
C ILE A 86 12.84 -12.71 -4.62
N GLN A 87 13.37 -13.89 -4.28
CA GLN A 87 13.75 -14.88 -5.29
C GLN A 87 12.53 -15.35 -6.10
N ALA A 88 11.40 -15.63 -5.44
CA ALA A 88 10.17 -16.00 -6.13
C ALA A 88 9.67 -14.89 -7.09
N ILE A 89 9.81 -13.62 -6.70
CA ILE A 89 9.51 -12.46 -7.55
C ILE A 89 10.43 -12.42 -8.79
N ILE A 90 11.74 -12.64 -8.59
CA ILE A 90 12.75 -12.65 -9.67
C ILE A 90 12.46 -13.79 -10.65
N ASP A 91 12.25 -15.00 -10.14
CA ASP A 91 12.02 -16.21 -10.93
C ASP A 91 10.69 -16.13 -11.70
N GLY A 92 9.68 -15.49 -11.10
CA GLY A 92 8.39 -15.21 -11.72
C GLY A 92 8.43 -14.12 -12.81
N GLY A 93 9.59 -13.51 -13.06
CA GLY A 93 9.76 -12.51 -14.12
C GLY A 93 9.23 -11.12 -13.79
N VAL A 94 8.79 -10.86 -12.56
CA VAL A 94 8.30 -9.54 -12.14
C VAL A 94 9.44 -8.53 -12.12
N ARG A 95 9.19 -7.33 -12.62
CA ARG A 95 10.20 -6.25 -12.76
C ARG A 95 9.89 -5.02 -11.91
N ILE A 96 8.82 -5.03 -11.14
CA ILE A 96 8.41 -3.90 -10.30
C ILE A 96 8.09 -4.44 -8.90
N VAL A 97 8.72 -3.84 -7.89
CA VAL A 97 8.45 -4.15 -6.48
C VAL A 97 8.06 -2.88 -5.74
N GLU A 98 6.89 -2.90 -5.12
CA GLU A 98 6.49 -1.90 -4.14
C GLU A 98 6.97 -2.37 -2.77
N THR A 99 7.66 -1.53 -2.03
CA THR A 99 8.07 -1.83 -0.65
C THR A 99 7.42 -0.86 0.33
N ALA A 100 7.13 -1.32 1.54
CA ALA A 100 6.53 -0.51 2.60
C ALA A 100 7.11 -0.89 3.98
N GLY A 101 6.84 -0.07 4.98
CA GLY A 101 7.32 -0.27 6.34
C GLY A 101 8.78 0.13 6.51
N ARG A 102 9.63 -0.78 6.99
CA ARG A 102 11.06 -0.50 7.17
C ARG A 102 11.79 -0.33 5.84
N SER A 103 12.95 0.33 5.89
CA SER A 103 13.81 0.54 4.73
C SER A 103 14.13 -0.77 3.99
N PRO A 104 13.99 -0.84 2.65
CA PRO A 104 14.35 -2.00 1.85
C PRO A 104 15.86 -2.13 1.62
N GLU A 105 16.67 -1.28 2.21
CA GLU A 105 18.11 -1.11 1.95
C GLU A 105 18.89 -2.44 1.88
N ALA A 106 18.62 -3.37 2.81
CA ALA A 106 19.29 -4.67 2.85
C ALA A 106 19.01 -5.56 1.62
N TYR A 107 17.88 -5.33 0.94
CA TYR A 107 17.42 -6.13 -0.19
C TYR A 107 17.63 -5.45 -1.55
N MET A 108 17.99 -4.16 -1.54
CA MET A 108 18.22 -3.40 -2.77
C MET A 108 19.26 -4.04 -3.71
N PRO A 109 20.40 -4.56 -3.22
CA PRO A 109 21.39 -5.16 -4.12
C PRO A 109 20.84 -6.32 -4.96
N ALA A 110 20.07 -7.23 -4.34
CA ALA A 110 19.46 -8.37 -5.04
C ALA A 110 18.41 -7.92 -6.06
N MET A 111 17.53 -7.01 -5.69
CA MET A 111 16.49 -6.48 -6.58
C MET A 111 17.11 -5.71 -7.76
N LYS A 112 18.12 -4.89 -7.52
CA LYS A 112 18.78 -4.10 -8.58
C LYS A 112 19.57 -5.00 -9.53
N ALA A 113 20.26 -6.03 -9.03
CA ALA A 113 20.97 -7.01 -9.86
C ALA A 113 20.02 -7.76 -10.81
N ALA A 114 18.76 -8.00 -10.38
CA ALA A 114 17.70 -8.59 -11.20
C ALA A 114 17.00 -7.59 -12.13
N GLY A 115 17.41 -6.32 -12.15
CA GLY A 115 16.79 -5.27 -12.97
C GLY A 115 15.40 -4.81 -12.49
N ILE A 116 15.06 -5.09 -11.23
CA ILE A 116 13.79 -4.69 -10.64
C ILE A 116 13.77 -3.19 -10.36
N LYS A 117 12.67 -2.55 -10.73
CA LYS A 117 12.33 -1.18 -10.34
C LYS A 117 11.63 -1.20 -8.98
N VAL A 118 12.15 -0.40 -8.05
CA VAL A 118 11.64 -0.37 -6.67
C VAL A 118 10.95 0.97 -6.41
N ILE A 119 9.69 0.91 -5.99
CA ILE A 119 8.94 2.03 -5.44
C ILE A 119 8.75 1.81 -3.94
N HIS A 120 9.15 2.78 -3.10
CA HIS A 120 9.04 2.66 -1.64
C HIS A 120 7.97 3.61 -1.09
N LYS A 121 7.12 3.12 -0.19
CA LYS A 121 6.08 3.92 0.47
C LYS A 121 6.68 4.68 1.65
N CYS A 122 6.44 5.98 1.69
CA CYS A 122 7.00 6.89 2.69
C CYS A 122 5.93 7.87 3.17
N THR A 123 5.89 8.13 4.48
CA THR A 123 4.95 9.07 5.10
C THR A 123 5.58 10.44 5.40
N SER A 124 6.84 10.66 5.00
CA SER A 124 7.53 11.94 5.20
C SER A 124 8.58 12.19 4.11
N VAL A 125 8.89 13.46 3.86
CA VAL A 125 9.95 13.86 2.92
C VAL A 125 11.31 13.28 3.34
N ARG A 126 11.61 13.27 4.65
CA ARG A 126 12.87 12.68 5.17
C ARG A 126 13.02 11.20 4.79
N HIS A 127 11.96 10.41 4.89
CA HIS A 127 11.98 9.00 4.51
C HIS A 127 12.06 8.83 2.98
N SER A 128 11.39 9.70 2.22
CA SER A 128 11.44 9.73 0.76
C SER A 128 12.86 10.02 0.26
N LEU A 129 13.56 10.98 0.84
CA LEU A 129 14.96 11.29 0.54
C LEU A 129 15.90 10.11 0.93
N LYS A 130 15.60 9.39 2.01
CA LYS A 130 16.35 8.17 2.33
C LYS A 130 16.12 7.10 1.26
N ALA A 131 14.89 6.89 0.83
CA ALA A 131 14.56 5.94 -0.23
C ALA A 131 15.30 6.27 -1.54
N GLU A 132 15.34 7.54 -1.92
CA GLU A 132 16.16 8.01 -3.06
C GLU A 132 17.64 7.66 -2.90
N ARG A 133 18.23 7.99 -1.74
CA ARG A 133 19.68 7.73 -1.48
C ARG A 133 20.05 6.25 -1.52
N ILE A 134 19.16 5.36 -1.11
CA ILE A 134 19.44 3.90 -1.17
C ILE A 134 19.16 3.27 -2.53
N GLY A 135 18.75 4.08 -3.53
CA GLY A 135 18.61 3.66 -4.92
C GLY A 135 17.22 3.18 -5.32
N CYS A 136 16.15 3.55 -4.59
CA CYS A 136 14.78 3.35 -5.08
C CYS A 136 14.57 4.15 -6.37
N ASP A 137 13.77 3.61 -7.29
CA ASP A 137 13.49 4.24 -8.59
C ASP A 137 12.34 5.25 -8.51
N ALA A 138 11.47 5.09 -7.51
CA ALA A 138 10.36 5.98 -7.22
C ALA A 138 9.97 5.90 -5.74
N VAL A 139 9.14 6.86 -5.28
CA VAL A 139 8.49 6.82 -3.97
C VAL A 139 6.97 6.98 -4.10
N SER A 140 6.23 6.29 -3.22
CA SER A 140 4.83 6.60 -2.93
C SER A 140 4.80 7.46 -1.68
N VAL A 141 4.34 8.69 -1.81
CA VAL A 141 4.27 9.65 -0.71
C VAL A 141 2.88 9.58 -0.11
N ASP A 142 2.78 9.01 1.09
CA ASP A 142 1.53 8.70 1.77
C ASP A 142 1.20 9.81 2.78
N GLY A 143 0.19 10.64 2.48
CA GLY A 143 -0.28 11.70 3.38
C GLY A 143 -1.12 11.16 4.54
N PHE A 144 -1.39 12.02 5.51
CA PHE A 144 -2.19 11.72 6.71
C PHE A 144 -3.58 11.14 6.40
N GLU A 145 -4.12 11.45 5.22
CA GLU A 145 -5.44 10.98 4.77
C GLU A 145 -5.46 9.50 4.38
N CYS A 146 -4.31 8.82 4.31
CA CYS A 146 -4.27 7.44 3.86
C CYS A 146 -4.98 6.47 4.82
N GLY A 147 -5.60 5.45 4.26
CA GLY A 147 -6.04 4.27 5.00
C GLY A 147 -4.85 3.38 5.35
N GLY A 148 -4.92 2.64 6.46
CA GLY A 148 -3.80 1.92 7.01
C GLY A 148 -2.88 2.84 7.82
N HIS A 149 -1.56 2.77 7.62
CA HIS A 149 -0.56 3.45 8.43
C HIS A 149 -0.13 4.82 7.83
N PRO A 150 -0.70 5.97 8.29
CA PRO A 150 -0.35 7.29 7.78
C PRO A 150 0.98 7.84 8.35
N GLY A 151 1.64 7.09 9.23
CA GLY A 151 2.75 7.59 10.03
C GLY A 151 2.29 8.36 11.27
N GLU A 152 3.24 8.97 11.97
CA GLU A 152 3.00 9.63 13.26
C GLU A 152 3.11 11.16 13.19
N ASP A 153 3.44 11.71 12.00
CA ASP A 153 3.71 13.15 11.84
C ASP A 153 2.46 13.96 11.43
N ASP A 154 1.34 13.29 11.14
CA ASP A 154 0.03 13.86 10.78
C ASP A 154 0.09 14.89 9.63
N ILE A 155 0.99 14.73 8.67
CA ILE A 155 1.17 15.70 7.58
C ILE A 155 0.22 15.39 6.42
N PRO A 156 -0.75 16.28 6.10
CA PRO A 156 -1.65 16.09 4.98
C PRO A 156 -0.96 16.28 3.63
N ASN A 157 -1.52 15.64 2.60
CA ASN A 157 -0.99 15.70 1.23
C ASN A 157 -0.83 17.14 0.70
N MET A 158 -1.68 18.06 1.10
CA MET A 158 -1.62 19.45 0.66
C MET A 158 -0.30 20.15 1.06
N ILE A 159 0.36 19.69 2.13
CA ILE A 159 1.66 20.17 2.59
C ILE A 159 2.77 19.21 2.11
N LEU A 160 2.54 17.91 2.22
CA LEU A 160 3.55 16.90 2.01
C LEU A 160 4.01 16.81 0.54
N LEU A 161 3.06 16.86 -0.42
CA LEU A 161 3.37 16.70 -1.85
C LEU A 161 4.20 17.85 -2.44
N PRO A 162 3.86 19.14 -2.22
CA PRO A 162 4.71 20.25 -2.68
C PRO A 162 6.11 20.17 -2.09
N ARG A 163 6.24 19.82 -0.81
CA ARG A 163 7.55 19.65 -0.18
C ARG A 163 8.35 18.47 -0.77
N ALA A 164 7.68 17.37 -1.10
CA ALA A 164 8.31 16.26 -1.79
C ALA A 164 8.78 16.68 -3.21
N ALA A 165 7.98 17.46 -3.93
CA ALA A 165 8.31 17.95 -5.26
C ALA A 165 9.52 18.89 -5.29
N GLU A 166 9.73 19.68 -4.24
CA GLU A 166 10.90 20.57 -4.11
C GLU A 166 12.21 19.80 -3.84
N GLU A 167 12.13 18.66 -3.16
CA GLU A 167 13.31 17.97 -2.61
C GLU A 167 13.72 16.74 -3.43
N LEU A 168 12.75 15.98 -3.96
CA LEU A 168 12.99 14.70 -4.65
C LEU A 168 13.42 14.92 -6.11
N LYS A 169 14.41 14.14 -6.53
CA LYS A 169 14.86 14.07 -7.92
C LYS A 169 14.25 12.89 -8.68
N ILE A 170 13.96 11.79 -7.97
CA ILE A 170 13.26 10.63 -8.53
C ILE A 170 11.74 10.91 -8.64
N PRO A 171 11.02 10.22 -9.54
CA PRO A 171 9.56 10.36 -9.62
C PRO A 171 8.87 9.92 -8.33
N PHE A 172 7.73 10.55 -8.04
CA PHE A 172 6.90 10.12 -6.92
C PHE A 172 5.41 10.14 -7.26
N VAL A 173 4.66 9.28 -6.59
CA VAL A 173 3.20 9.25 -6.64
C VAL A 173 2.59 9.73 -5.34
N ALA A 174 1.45 10.41 -5.44
CA ALA A 174 0.66 10.82 -4.29
C ALA A 174 -0.21 9.66 -3.81
N SER A 175 -0.27 9.41 -2.52
CA SER A 175 -1.09 8.39 -1.89
C SER A 175 -1.82 8.93 -0.66
N GLY A 176 -3.00 8.39 -0.38
CA GLY A 176 -3.85 8.82 0.74
C GLY A 176 -4.93 9.82 0.34
N GLY A 177 -6.19 9.48 0.64
CA GLY A 177 -7.34 10.32 0.35
C GLY A 177 -7.69 10.50 -1.12
N ILE A 178 -7.02 9.80 -2.04
CA ILE A 178 -7.18 9.96 -3.49
C ILE A 178 -8.03 8.82 -4.05
N GLY A 179 -9.11 9.16 -4.76
CA GLY A 179 -10.02 8.17 -5.33
C GLY A 179 -10.82 8.68 -6.54
N THR A 180 -10.55 9.91 -7.04
CA THR A 180 -11.27 10.53 -8.15
C THR A 180 -10.33 11.15 -9.18
N ALA A 181 -10.85 11.41 -10.39
CA ALA A 181 -10.09 12.06 -11.46
C ALA A 181 -9.66 13.49 -11.08
N SER A 182 -10.49 14.25 -10.37
CA SER A 182 -10.14 15.60 -9.91
C SER A 182 -8.98 15.57 -8.91
N GLN A 183 -8.93 14.55 -8.05
CA GLN A 183 -7.82 14.38 -7.11
C GLN A 183 -6.52 13.96 -7.81
N LEU A 184 -6.60 13.15 -8.89
CA LEU A 184 -5.43 12.91 -9.74
C LEU A 184 -4.88 14.23 -10.32
N VAL A 185 -5.75 15.07 -10.86
CA VAL A 185 -5.34 16.39 -11.41
C VAL A 185 -4.71 17.24 -10.32
N ALA A 186 -5.30 17.28 -9.12
CA ALA A 186 -4.75 18.01 -7.98
C ALA A 186 -3.37 17.48 -7.57
N ALA A 187 -3.19 16.16 -7.50
CA ALA A 187 -1.90 15.55 -7.18
C ALA A 187 -0.81 15.91 -8.20
N LEU A 188 -1.16 15.90 -9.51
CA LEU A 188 -0.23 16.33 -10.56
C LEU A 188 0.11 17.82 -10.45
N ALA A 189 -0.87 18.67 -10.13
CA ALA A 189 -0.65 20.11 -9.91
C ALA A 189 0.23 20.38 -8.69
N LEU A 190 0.20 19.51 -7.66
CA LEU A 190 1.07 19.57 -6.50
C LEU A 190 2.46 18.96 -6.74
N GLY A 191 2.76 18.52 -7.98
CA GLY A 191 4.08 18.07 -8.40
C GLY A 191 4.28 16.55 -8.41
N ALA A 192 3.27 15.75 -8.07
CA ALA A 192 3.36 14.30 -8.20
C ALA A 192 3.36 13.85 -9.67
N ASP A 193 3.94 12.69 -9.97
CA ASP A 193 3.97 12.08 -11.31
C ASP A 193 2.82 11.08 -11.53
N GLY A 194 1.97 10.88 -10.54
CA GLY A 194 0.86 9.94 -10.55
C GLY A 194 0.25 9.77 -9.17
N ILE A 195 -0.61 8.77 -9.05
CA ILE A 195 -1.30 8.46 -7.79
C ILE A 195 -1.20 6.97 -7.45
N ASN A 196 -1.24 6.68 -6.14
CA ASN A 196 -1.38 5.34 -5.60
C ASN A 196 -2.67 5.29 -4.77
N MET A 197 -3.57 4.37 -5.10
CA MET A 197 -4.89 4.26 -4.48
C MET A 197 -5.09 2.90 -3.81
N GLY A 198 -5.84 2.89 -2.71
CA GLY A 198 -6.28 1.66 -2.03
C GLY A 198 -7.80 1.51 -2.03
N THR A 199 -8.48 2.22 -1.15
CA THR A 199 -9.93 2.06 -0.85
C THR A 199 -10.82 2.07 -2.08
N ARG A 200 -10.53 2.93 -3.08
CA ARG A 200 -11.29 2.96 -4.33
C ARG A 200 -11.25 1.62 -5.06
N PHE A 201 -10.11 0.94 -5.06
CA PHE A 201 -9.96 -0.37 -5.68
C PHE A 201 -10.64 -1.49 -4.86
N ILE A 202 -10.65 -1.42 -3.51
CA ILE A 202 -11.39 -2.39 -2.68
C ILE A 202 -12.88 -2.43 -3.05
N ALA A 203 -13.47 -1.28 -3.40
CA ALA A 203 -14.88 -1.16 -3.75
C ALA A 203 -15.21 -1.62 -5.19
N THR A 204 -14.21 -2.08 -5.97
CA THR A 204 -14.46 -2.55 -7.35
C THR A 204 -14.98 -3.98 -7.40
N LYS A 205 -15.54 -4.38 -8.55
CA LYS A 205 -16.02 -5.76 -8.79
C LYS A 205 -14.88 -6.76 -8.74
N GLU A 206 -13.70 -6.36 -9.23
CA GLU A 206 -12.51 -7.17 -9.37
C GLU A 206 -11.79 -7.44 -8.04
N ALA A 207 -12.07 -6.65 -7.00
CA ALA A 207 -11.51 -6.90 -5.67
C ALA A 207 -12.04 -8.24 -5.11
N PRO A 208 -11.17 -9.20 -4.76
CA PRO A 208 -11.58 -10.51 -4.28
C PRO A 208 -11.94 -10.47 -2.78
N VAL A 209 -12.77 -9.53 -2.38
CA VAL A 209 -13.23 -9.34 -1.01
C VAL A 209 -14.73 -9.53 -0.90
N HIS A 210 -15.19 -9.86 0.30
CA HIS A 210 -16.60 -10.10 0.54
C HIS A 210 -17.45 -8.85 0.22
N ILE A 211 -18.67 -9.07 -0.29
CA ILE A 211 -19.55 -7.98 -0.73
C ILE A 211 -19.92 -7.02 0.41
N ASN A 212 -19.99 -7.49 1.65
CA ASN A 212 -20.27 -6.64 2.81
C ASN A 212 -19.21 -5.55 2.99
N VAL A 213 -17.92 -5.85 2.74
CA VAL A 213 -16.84 -4.87 2.78
C VAL A 213 -17.06 -3.77 1.74
N LYS A 214 -17.40 -4.16 0.50
CA LYS A 214 -17.69 -3.21 -0.58
C LYS A 214 -18.89 -2.34 -0.25
N ASN A 215 -19.97 -2.93 0.25
CA ASN A 215 -21.18 -2.21 0.63
C ASN A 215 -20.93 -1.23 1.79
N ALA A 216 -20.12 -1.62 2.77
CA ALA A 216 -19.72 -0.75 3.87
C ALA A 216 -18.93 0.47 3.37
N LEU A 217 -17.99 0.26 2.45
CA LEU A 217 -17.23 1.35 1.83
C LEU A 217 -18.10 2.30 0.98
N ILE A 218 -19.09 1.75 0.26
CA ILE A 218 -20.03 2.54 -0.56
C ILE A 218 -20.96 3.37 0.30
N ALA A 219 -21.40 2.83 1.44
CA ALA A 219 -22.31 3.51 2.37
C ALA A 219 -21.59 4.55 3.24
N ALA A 220 -20.26 4.46 3.39
CA ALA A 220 -19.48 5.34 4.25
C ALA A 220 -19.33 6.75 3.68
N SER A 221 -19.24 7.72 4.57
CA SER A 221 -18.89 9.11 4.31
C SER A 221 -17.45 9.42 4.75
N GLU A 222 -17.03 10.65 4.55
CA GLU A 222 -15.72 11.16 5.01
C GLU A 222 -15.60 11.18 6.56
N LEU A 223 -16.69 11.06 7.29
CA LEU A 223 -16.73 11.03 8.75
C LEU A 223 -16.56 9.63 9.35
N ASP A 224 -16.62 8.59 8.51
CA ASP A 224 -16.68 7.19 8.96
C ASP A 224 -15.30 6.53 9.03
N THR A 225 -14.27 7.29 9.40
CA THR A 225 -12.95 6.74 9.73
C THR A 225 -12.53 7.08 11.15
N ARG A 226 -11.67 6.24 11.72
CA ARG A 226 -11.01 6.48 13.02
C ARG A 226 -9.52 6.22 12.90
N LEU A 227 -8.75 6.94 13.70
CA LEU A 227 -7.37 6.60 13.97
C LEU A 227 -7.33 5.75 15.23
N VAL A 228 -6.62 4.64 15.17
CA VAL A 228 -6.41 3.70 16.28
C VAL A 228 -4.93 3.41 16.46
N MET A 229 -4.56 2.82 17.57
CA MET A 229 -3.20 2.42 17.95
C MET A 229 -2.17 3.57 17.98
N ARG A 230 -2.64 4.82 18.20
CA ARG A 230 -1.74 5.98 18.32
C ARG A 230 -0.86 5.89 19.55
N SER A 231 -1.40 5.46 20.68
CA SER A 231 -0.64 5.25 21.93
C SER A 231 0.47 4.22 21.78
N LEU A 232 0.33 3.29 20.81
CA LEU A 232 1.33 2.27 20.49
C LEU A 232 2.37 2.72 19.47
N ARG A 233 2.27 3.96 18.96
CA ARG A 233 3.06 4.47 17.84
C ARG A 233 2.99 3.55 16.60
N ASN A 234 1.82 3.03 16.35
CA ASN A 234 1.48 2.20 15.19
C ASN A 234 0.13 2.66 14.63
N THR A 235 -0.01 3.98 14.45
CA THR A 235 -1.25 4.63 14.04
C THR A 235 -1.81 4.01 12.77
N GLU A 236 -3.06 3.59 12.83
CA GLU A 236 -3.83 3.14 11.66
C GLU A 236 -5.10 3.98 11.47
N ARG A 237 -5.41 4.32 10.22
CA ARG A 237 -6.72 4.83 9.83
C ARG A 237 -7.57 3.69 9.30
N VAL A 238 -8.69 3.44 9.94
CA VAL A 238 -9.60 2.34 9.62
C VAL A 238 -11.04 2.84 9.43
N LEU A 239 -11.84 2.08 8.69
CA LEU A 239 -13.29 2.31 8.61
C LEU A 239 -13.90 2.05 9.99
N ASN A 240 -14.75 2.99 10.44
CA ASN A 240 -15.39 2.90 11.75
C ASN A 240 -16.37 1.72 11.81
N ASN A 241 -16.32 1.00 12.91
CA ASN A 241 -17.23 -0.11 13.22
C ASN A 241 -17.26 -0.36 14.74
N PRO A 242 -18.12 -1.25 15.25
CA PRO A 242 -18.22 -1.50 16.70
C PRO A 242 -16.92 -1.96 17.37
N ALA A 243 -16.07 -2.74 16.68
CA ALA A 243 -14.78 -3.16 17.23
C ALA A 243 -13.82 -1.98 17.34
N VAL A 244 -13.77 -1.14 16.32
CA VAL A 244 -12.96 0.10 16.29
C VAL A 244 -13.36 1.06 17.41
N GLU A 245 -14.65 1.26 17.66
CA GLU A 245 -15.11 2.12 18.77
C GLU A 245 -14.68 1.57 20.15
N LYS A 246 -14.59 0.24 20.31
CA LYS A 246 -14.03 -0.37 21.53
C LYS A 246 -12.54 -0.07 21.68
N ILE A 247 -11.75 -0.21 20.61
CA ILE A 247 -10.33 0.16 20.61
C ILE A 247 -10.16 1.62 21.04
N VAL A 248 -10.90 2.54 20.41
CA VAL A 248 -10.86 3.97 20.74
C VAL A 248 -11.24 4.25 22.20
N ALA A 249 -12.25 3.53 22.74
CA ALA A 249 -12.65 3.66 24.14
C ALA A 249 -11.54 3.19 25.09
N ILE A 250 -10.86 2.09 24.78
CA ILE A 250 -9.72 1.56 25.56
C ILE A 250 -8.57 2.57 25.53
N GLU A 251 -8.20 3.09 24.34
CA GLU A 251 -7.13 4.08 24.19
C GLU A 251 -7.43 5.37 24.97
N ARG A 252 -8.67 5.84 24.93
CA ARG A 252 -9.10 7.03 25.71
C ARG A 252 -9.01 6.80 27.22
N ALA A 253 -9.37 5.60 27.69
CA ALA A 253 -9.37 5.28 29.11
C ALA A 253 -7.96 5.08 29.68
N LYS A 254 -7.05 4.49 28.90
CA LYS A 254 -5.69 4.11 29.36
C LYS A 254 -4.60 5.10 28.91
N GLY A 255 -4.83 5.91 27.89
CA GLY A 255 -3.83 6.83 27.35
C GLY A 255 -2.54 6.10 26.96
N ASP A 256 -1.40 6.61 27.41
CA ASP A 256 -0.07 6.03 27.09
C ASP A 256 0.20 4.68 27.77
N ALA A 257 -0.70 4.22 28.65
CA ALA A 257 -0.59 2.90 29.31
C ALA A 257 -1.23 1.75 28.49
N VAL A 258 -1.77 2.03 27.31
CA VAL A 258 -2.32 1.01 26.43
C VAL A 258 -1.22 0.05 25.97
N THR A 259 -1.54 -1.24 25.95
CA THR A 259 -0.70 -2.29 25.41
C THR A 259 -1.41 -3.03 24.28
N ILE A 260 -0.67 -3.77 23.47
CA ILE A 260 -1.27 -4.59 22.41
C ILE A 260 -2.23 -5.65 22.96
N GLU A 261 -1.97 -6.15 24.16
CA GLU A 261 -2.83 -7.13 24.82
C GLU A 261 -4.23 -6.59 25.12
N ASP A 262 -4.34 -5.29 25.43
CA ASP A 262 -5.62 -4.64 25.74
C ASP A 262 -6.57 -4.60 24.54
N ILE A 263 -6.03 -4.64 23.33
CA ILE A 263 -6.81 -4.52 22.08
C ILE A 263 -6.70 -5.78 21.20
N ARG A 264 -5.97 -6.81 21.64
CA ARG A 264 -5.66 -8.01 20.84
C ARG A 264 -6.90 -8.68 20.26
N GLU A 265 -8.00 -8.79 21.02
CA GLU A 265 -9.23 -9.42 20.57
C GLU A 265 -9.91 -8.69 19.39
N TYR A 266 -9.64 -7.38 19.25
CA TYR A 266 -10.21 -6.53 18.19
C TYR A 266 -9.32 -6.38 16.97
N VAL A 267 -8.04 -6.78 17.04
CA VAL A 267 -7.08 -6.66 15.93
C VAL A 267 -6.52 -8.02 15.49
N GLY A 268 -6.39 -8.98 16.41
CA GLY A 268 -5.79 -10.28 16.13
C GLY A 268 -6.66 -11.17 15.24
N GLY A 269 -6.23 -11.42 14.00
CA GLY A 269 -6.95 -12.31 13.06
C GLY A 269 -8.29 -11.78 12.55
N VAL A 270 -8.64 -10.54 12.88
CA VAL A 270 -9.92 -9.91 12.47
C VAL A 270 -9.90 -9.58 10.98
N TYR A 271 -8.79 -9.04 10.49
CA TYR A 271 -8.69 -8.56 9.11
C TYR A 271 -9.00 -9.64 8.04
N PRO A 272 -8.45 -10.87 8.10
CA PRO A 272 -8.83 -11.95 7.18
C PRO A 272 -10.34 -12.23 7.20
N ARG A 273 -10.96 -12.35 8.38
CA ARG A 273 -12.41 -12.60 8.50
C ARG A 273 -13.23 -11.51 7.84
N VAL A 274 -12.90 -10.24 8.14
CA VAL A 274 -13.58 -9.09 7.51
C VAL A 274 -13.48 -9.16 6.00
N MET A 275 -12.28 -9.38 5.47
CA MET A 275 -12.06 -9.30 4.02
C MET A 275 -12.61 -10.52 3.26
N GLN A 276 -12.56 -11.72 3.85
CA GLN A 276 -12.96 -12.96 3.21
C GLN A 276 -14.39 -13.37 3.54
N ASP A 277 -14.81 -13.22 4.80
CA ASP A 277 -16.10 -13.72 5.29
C ASP A 277 -17.14 -12.58 5.43
N GLY A 278 -16.68 -11.33 5.45
CA GLY A 278 -17.54 -10.14 5.56
C GLY A 278 -18.14 -9.92 6.95
N ASP A 279 -17.46 -10.44 8.00
CA ASP A 279 -17.89 -10.42 9.40
C ASP A 279 -17.22 -9.26 10.18
#